data_4f70df6fff44f7cf9f370f3556058317
#
_entry.id   4f70df6fff44f7cf9f370f3556058317
#
_cell.length_a   1.000
_cell.length_b   1.000
_cell.length_c   1.000
_cell.angle_alpha   90.00
_cell.angle_beta   90.00
_cell.angle_gamma   90.00
#
_symmetry.space_group_name_H-M   'P 1'
#
loop_
_entity.id
_entity.type
_entity.pdbx_description
1 polymer ?
#
loop_
_entity_poly.entity_id
_entity_poly.type
_entity_poly.pdbx_seq_one_letter_code
_entity_poly.pdbx_strand_id
1 'polypeptide(L)'
;MARVPMVTRTIVATKVNVMCLDVQAGEPCNKVVTVPRTYKDDEALMKKVRPLLETDTLKAVHIVDKEEIETLYGMTEQDFIQYAKVLPPRNGANSDEETDN
;
A
#
# COMPACT_ATOMS: atom_id res chain seq x y z
N MET A 1 -35.01 -13.46 -2.73
CA MET A 1 -33.98 -13.61 -1.70
C MET A 1 -33.38 -12.23 -1.37
N ALA A 2 -33.37 -11.89 -0.12
CA ALA A 2 -32.89 -10.59 0.28
C ALA A 2 -31.36 -10.53 0.21
N ARG A 3 -30.84 -9.43 -0.29
CA ARG A 3 -29.40 -9.23 -0.30
C ARG A 3 -28.96 -8.70 1.05
N VAL A 4 -27.82 -9.22 1.51
CA VAL A 4 -27.19 -8.69 2.70
C VAL A 4 -26.46 -7.40 2.29
N PRO A 5 -26.73 -6.26 2.97
CA PRO A 5 -26.00 -5.03 2.64
C PRO A 5 -24.51 -5.20 2.85
N MET A 6 -23.74 -4.67 1.91
CA MET A 6 -22.28 -4.78 1.92
C MET A 6 -21.64 -3.40 1.87
N VAL A 7 -20.56 -3.26 2.60
CA VAL A 7 -19.66 -2.10 2.50
C VAL A 7 -18.43 -2.56 1.74
N THR A 8 -18.15 -1.91 0.62
CA THR A 8 -17.03 -2.30 -0.22
C THR A 8 -16.09 -1.13 -0.47
N ARG A 9 -14.84 -1.47 -0.72
CA ARG A 9 -13.84 -0.46 -1.08
C ARG A 9 -12.77 -1.10 -1.94
N THR A 10 -12.38 -0.39 -3.00
CA THR A 10 -11.27 -0.80 -3.84
C THR A 10 -9.99 -0.17 -3.31
N ILE A 11 -9.00 -1.01 -3.07
CA ILE A 11 -7.69 -0.56 -2.62
C ILE A 11 -6.71 -0.82 -3.76
N VAL A 12 -5.95 0.22 -4.10
CA VAL A 12 -4.95 0.14 -5.16
C VAL A 12 -3.58 0.01 -4.52
N ALA A 13 -2.77 -0.90 -5.07
CA ALA A 13 -1.41 -1.11 -4.61
C ALA A 13 -0.50 -1.27 -5.82
N THR A 14 0.80 -1.13 -5.61
CA THR A 14 1.79 -1.32 -6.67
C THR A 14 2.64 -2.53 -6.33
N LYS A 15 2.63 -3.50 -7.22
CA LYS A 15 3.51 -4.67 -7.13
C LYS A 15 4.76 -4.36 -7.93
N VAL A 16 5.92 -4.41 -7.28
CA VAL A 16 7.18 -3.98 -7.86
C VAL A 16 8.15 -5.14 -7.91
N ASN A 17 8.75 -5.33 -9.08
CA ASN A 17 9.87 -6.25 -9.23
C ASN A 17 11.14 -5.41 -9.24
N VAL A 18 12.00 -5.63 -8.26
CA VAL A 18 13.20 -4.81 -8.05
C VAL A 18 14.42 -5.69 -8.23
N MET A 19 15.35 -5.21 -9.05
CA MET A 19 16.66 -5.86 -9.14
C MET A 19 17.48 -5.41 -7.94
N CYS A 20 17.94 -6.38 -7.17
CA CYS A 20 18.75 -6.15 -5.99
C CYS A 20 20.13 -6.75 -6.18
N LEU A 21 21.07 -6.29 -5.39
CA LEU A 21 22.41 -6.84 -5.38
C LEU A 21 22.68 -7.45 -4.02
N ASP A 22 23.03 -8.72 -4.01
CA ASP A 22 23.53 -9.38 -2.81
C ASP A 22 25.02 -9.05 -2.73
N VAL A 23 25.37 -8.10 -1.87
CA VAL A 23 26.77 -7.63 -1.82
C VAL A 23 27.72 -8.67 -1.24
N GLN A 24 27.21 -9.63 -0.48
CA GLN A 24 28.03 -10.67 0.08
C GLN A 24 28.38 -11.72 -0.98
N ALA A 25 27.40 -12.12 -1.78
CA ALA A 25 27.62 -13.08 -2.86
C ALA A 25 28.12 -12.41 -4.12
N GLY A 26 27.94 -11.10 -4.27
CA GLY A 26 28.29 -10.38 -5.47
C GLY A 26 27.40 -10.67 -6.65
N GLU A 27 26.16 -11.07 -6.39
CA GLU A 27 25.25 -11.52 -7.44
C GLU A 27 23.95 -10.73 -7.41
N PRO A 28 23.37 -10.44 -8.61
CA PRO A 28 22.06 -9.81 -8.65
C PRO A 28 20.97 -10.81 -8.36
N CYS A 29 19.87 -10.31 -7.81
CA CYS A 29 18.67 -11.11 -7.60
C CYS A 29 17.45 -10.20 -7.69
N ASN A 30 16.32 -10.78 -8.05
CA ASN A 30 15.09 -10.02 -8.15
C ASN A 30 14.23 -10.30 -6.93
N LYS A 31 13.63 -9.23 -6.40
CA LYS A 31 12.70 -9.33 -5.28
C LYS A 31 11.41 -8.64 -5.67
N VAL A 32 10.30 -9.21 -5.24
CA VAL A 32 8.97 -8.66 -5.49
C VAL A 32 8.40 -8.17 -4.18
N VAL A 33 7.90 -6.95 -4.20
CA VAL A 33 7.28 -6.36 -3.02
C VAL A 33 6.05 -5.58 -3.47
N THR A 34 5.03 -5.55 -2.62
CA THR A 34 3.81 -4.78 -2.89
C THR A 34 3.75 -3.64 -1.90
N VAL A 35 3.58 -2.43 -2.42
CA VAL A 35 3.47 -1.23 -1.60
C VAL A 35 2.09 -0.62 -1.81
N PRO A 36 1.50 0.00 -0.79
CA PRO A 36 0.20 0.65 -0.95
C PRO A 36 0.31 1.88 -1.84
N ARG A 37 -0.80 2.19 -2.53
CA ARG A 37 -0.90 3.34 -3.42
C ARG A 37 -0.17 3.14 -4.73
N THR A 38 -0.31 4.12 -5.59
CA THR A 38 0.36 4.18 -6.88
C THR A 38 1.39 5.29 -6.85
N TYR A 39 2.43 5.15 -7.67
CA TYR A 39 3.52 6.11 -7.73
C TYR A 39 3.77 6.48 -9.18
N LYS A 40 3.91 7.78 -9.44
CA LYS A 40 4.07 8.27 -10.81
C LYS A 40 5.48 8.04 -11.34
N ASP A 41 6.48 8.16 -10.49
CA ASP A 41 7.83 7.98 -10.96
C ASP A 41 8.55 6.93 -10.13
N ASP A 42 9.58 6.34 -10.73
CA ASP A 42 10.31 5.24 -10.12
C ASP A 42 11.15 5.70 -8.95
N GLU A 43 11.56 6.96 -8.93
CA GLU A 43 12.36 7.48 -7.83
C GLU A 43 11.55 7.51 -6.54
N ALA A 44 10.31 8.00 -6.61
CA ALA A 44 9.44 8.04 -5.45
C ALA A 44 9.10 6.62 -4.98
N LEU A 45 8.88 5.70 -5.94
CA LEU A 45 8.60 4.32 -5.63
C LEU A 45 9.78 3.65 -4.94
N MET A 46 11.00 3.91 -5.44
CA MET A 46 12.21 3.34 -4.83
C MET A 46 12.41 3.81 -3.39
N LYS A 47 12.05 5.04 -3.09
CA LYS A 47 12.14 5.53 -1.71
C LYS A 47 11.25 4.74 -0.75
N LYS A 48 10.14 4.21 -1.25
CA LYS A 48 9.25 3.37 -0.45
C LYS A 48 9.72 1.93 -0.39
N VAL A 49 10.31 1.44 -1.47
CA VAL A 49 10.71 0.05 -1.59
C VAL A 49 11.99 -0.26 -0.83
N ARG A 50 12.96 0.65 -0.86
CA ARG A 50 14.26 0.40 -0.24
C ARG A 50 14.19 -0.03 1.23
N PRO A 51 13.44 0.68 2.10
CA PRO A 51 13.38 0.25 3.50
C PRO A 51 12.76 -1.14 3.68
N LEU A 52 11.96 -1.59 2.71
CA LEU A 52 11.31 -2.89 2.80
C LEU A 52 12.21 -4.03 2.36
N LEU A 53 13.17 -3.75 1.48
CA LEU A 53 14.01 -4.78 0.86
C LEU A 53 15.45 -4.76 1.34
N GLU A 54 15.99 -3.58 1.65
CA GLU A 54 17.41 -3.47 1.93
C GLU A 54 17.77 -4.01 3.30
N THR A 55 18.88 -4.76 3.33
CA THR A 55 19.47 -5.27 4.56
C THR A 55 20.96 -4.96 4.50
N ASP A 56 21.72 -5.45 5.46
CA ASP A 56 23.17 -5.28 5.47
C ASP A 56 23.82 -5.89 4.24
N THR A 57 23.20 -6.92 3.67
CA THR A 57 23.78 -7.65 2.54
C THR A 57 23.00 -7.51 1.25
N LEU A 58 21.83 -6.89 1.29
CA LEU A 58 20.98 -6.75 0.11
C LEU A 58 20.72 -5.28 -0.17
N LYS A 59 21.02 -4.85 -1.39
CA LYS A 59 20.81 -3.46 -1.82
C LYS A 59 19.88 -3.44 -3.02
N ALA A 60 18.88 -2.55 -2.98
CA ALA A 60 17.96 -2.34 -4.09
C ALA A 60 18.63 -1.44 -5.13
N VAL A 61 18.70 -1.89 -6.39
CA VAL A 61 19.41 -1.19 -7.45
C VAL A 61 18.46 -0.41 -8.33
N HIS A 62 17.51 -1.09 -8.97
CA HIS A 62 16.52 -0.39 -9.80
C HIS A 62 15.27 -1.24 -9.98
N ILE A 63 14.21 -0.56 -10.41
CA ILE A 63 12.93 -1.20 -10.69
C ILE A 63 13.01 -1.84 -12.06
N VAL A 64 12.72 -3.14 -12.11
CA VAL A 64 12.65 -3.89 -13.36
C VAL A 64 11.27 -3.74 -13.98
N ASP A 65 10.24 -3.86 -13.14
CA ASP A 65 8.87 -3.85 -13.59
C ASP A 65 7.95 -3.44 -12.45
N LYS A 66 6.82 -2.87 -12.79
CA LYS A 66 5.82 -2.50 -11.80
C LYS A 66 4.43 -2.68 -12.38
N GLU A 67 3.49 -3.01 -11.52
CA GLU A 67 2.13 -3.30 -11.92
C GLU A 67 1.17 -2.75 -10.85
N GLU A 68 0.13 -2.07 -11.29
CA GLU A 68 -0.90 -1.61 -10.36
C GLU A 68 -1.92 -2.72 -10.17
N ILE A 69 -2.25 -2.99 -8.92
CA ILE A 69 -3.18 -4.03 -8.55
C ILE A 69 -4.34 -3.39 -7.81
N GLU A 70 -5.55 -3.67 -8.27
CA GLU A 70 -6.76 -3.23 -7.59
C GLU A 70 -7.39 -4.43 -6.92
N THR A 71 -7.67 -4.30 -5.64
CA THR A 71 -8.33 -5.35 -4.88
C THR A 71 -9.59 -4.78 -4.26
N LEU A 72 -10.71 -5.44 -4.52
CA LEU A 72 -11.98 -5.05 -3.93
C LEU A 72 -12.15 -5.76 -2.60
N TYR A 73 -12.25 -4.97 -1.54
CA TYR A 73 -12.51 -5.49 -0.20
C TYR A 73 -13.96 -5.22 0.17
N GLY A 74 -14.53 -6.13 0.92
CA GLY A 74 -15.91 -5.96 1.36
C GLY A 74 -16.18 -6.65 2.68
N MET A 75 -17.18 -6.16 3.37
CA MET A 75 -17.69 -6.79 4.57
C MET A 75 -19.17 -6.46 4.69
N THR A 76 -19.91 -7.23 5.48
CA THR A 76 -21.30 -6.91 5.69
C THR A 76 -21.40 -5.59 6.44
N GLU A 77 -22.53 -4.89 6.23
CA GLU A 77 -22.77 -3.63 6.93
C GLU A 77 -22.76 -3.84 8.44
N GLN A 78 -23.27 -4.98 8.88
CA GLN A 78 -23.29 -5.31 10.30
C GLN A 78 -21.88 -5.42 10.86
N ASP A 79 -20.99 -6.10 10.14
CA ASP A 79 -19.59 -6.21 10.56
C ASP A 79 -18.91 -4.86 10.52
N PHE A 80 -19.21 -4.05 9.51
CA PHE A 80 -18.64 -2.72 9.42
C PHE A 80 -19.00 -1.88 10.64
N ILE A 81 -20.27 -1.91 11.03
CA ILE A 81 -20.73 -1.14 12.20
C ILE A 81 -20.05 -1.65 13.47
N GLN A 82 -19.88 -2.96 13.58
CA GLN A 82 -19.29 -3.58 14.76
C GLN A 82 -17.81 -3.19 14.94
N TYR A 83 -17.05 -3.12 13.85
CA TYR A 83 -15.61 -2.91 13.94
C TYR A 83 -15.17 -1.49 13.61
N ALA A 84 -16.01 -0.70 12.96
CA ALA A 84 -15.64 0.66 12.59
C ALA A 84 -15.84 1.61 13.75
N LYS A 85 -15.04 2.66 13.76
CA LYS A 85 -15.20 3.72 14.74
C LYS A 85 -16.15 4.78 14.23
N VAL A 86 -16.98 5.30 15.12
CA VAL A 86 -17.80 6.45 14.80
C VAL A 86 -16.88 7.67 14.79
N LEU A 87 -16.90 8.39 13.69
CA LEU A 87 -16.11 9.59 13.57
C LEU A 87 -16.96 10.82 13.85
N PRO A 88 -16.39 11.89 14.42
CA PRO A 88 -17.14 13.10 14.63
C PRO A 88 -17.55 13.71 13.30
N PRO A 89 -18.70 14.38 13.25
CA PRO A 89 -19.13 15.01 12.01
C PRO A 89 -18.16 16.11 11.59
N ARG A 90 -17.96 16.22 10.29
CA ARG A 90 -17.12 17.29 9.75
C ARG A 90 -17.96 18.54 9.60
N ASN A 91 -17.46 19.62 10.11
CA ASN A 91 -18.14 20.90 10.06
C ASN A 91 -17.58 21.80 8.97
N GLY A 92 -17.08 21.23 7.95
CA GLY A 92 -16.56 22.03 6.85
C GLY A 92 -15.38 22.88 7.19
N ALA A 93 -15.06 22.92 8.46
CA ALA A 93 -13.90 23.73 8.89
C ALA A 93 -12.73 22.87 9.30
N ASN A 94 -13.12 22.82 9.85
CA ASN A 94 -12.33 22.28 10.41
C ASN A 94 -11.56 21.55 10.47
N SER A 95 -11.48 21.74 10.71
CA SER A 95 -10.93 20.93 10.77
C SER A 95 -10.07 20.38 11.07
N ASP A 96 -10.12 20.60 11.22
CA ASP A 96 -9.43 19.92 11.48
C ASP A 96 -8.69 19.57 11.90
N GLU A 97 -8.89 19.76 12.06
CA GLU A 97 -8.42 19.27 12.41
C GLU A 97 -7.87 18.75 12.69
N GLU A 98 -8.01 18.97 12.78
CA GLU A 98 -7.60 18.29 13.06
C GLU A 98 -7.08 17.70 13.21
N THR A 99 -7.19 18.06 13.37
CA THR A 99 -6.66 17.37 13.59
C THR A 99 -6.25 16.86 13.89
N ASP A 100 -6.50 17.00 13.98
CA ASP A 100 -6.10 16.41 14.27
C ASP A 100 -5.79 15.93 14.61
N ASN A 101 -5.91 16.14 14.80
CA ASN A 101 -5.60 15.62 15.17
C ASN A 101 -5.34 15.16 15.46
#